data_73f0436fa49d5700fb130f70bb440d4e
#
_entry.id   73f0436fa49d5700fb130f70bb440d4e
#
_cell.length_a   1.000
_cell.length_b   1.000
_cell.length_c   1.000
_cell.angle_alpha   90.00
_cell.angle_beta   90.00
_cell.angle_gamma   90.00
#
_symmetry.space_group_name_H-M   'P 1'
#
loop_
_entity.id
_entity.type
_entity.pdbx_description
1 polymer ?
#
loop_
_entity_poly.entity_id
_entity_poly.type
_entity_poly.pdbx_seq_one_letter_code
_entity_poly.pdbx_strand_id
1 'polypeptide(L)'
;QNRKYLDAKVLDKYIRSKVTDKEMYYIILDEIQLVDGFEYVLNGFLYERNMDVYVTGSNSKFLSNDIITEFRGRGDQIRVFPLSFSEYLSCYDGDKYEAWADYVTYGGLPLILSKKTDEEKSQYLKDLFKETYIKDIVDRNNISRVDILDSIVNMLASSVGSLTNPQKIYNSFKSNGEKELSLNTINLYLKNIEDAFIVNKSLRYDIKGKKYIQTPQKYYFTDIGLRNARLNFRQQEESHLMENIIYNELLVRGYNVDVGVVEQNVKNKDG
;
A
#
# COMPACT_ATOMS: atom_id res chain seq x y z
N GLN A 1 0.68 -22.48 -12.11
CA GLN A 1 0.47 -23.02 -13.46
C GLN A 1 1.75 -23.07 -14.29
N ASN A 2 2.73 -22.20 -14.15
CA ASN A 2 3.98 -22.19 -14.92
C ASN A 2 5.22 -22.28 -14.04
N ARG A 3 5.23 -23.19 -13.05
CA ARG A 3 6.35 -23.36 -12.10
C ARG A 3 7.73 -23.50 -12.74
N LYS A 4 7.81 -24.02 -13.97
CA LYS A 4 9.07 -24.15 -14.71
C LYS A 4 9.72 -22.82 -15.08
N TYR A 5 8.94 -21.73 -15.15
CA TYR A 5 9.44 -20.39 -15.49
C TYR A 5 9.83 -19.56 -14.25
N LEU A 6 9.78 -20.15 -13.05
CA LEU A 6 10.37 -19.56 -11.84
C LEU A 6 11.92 -19.63 -11.86
N ASP A 7 12.49 -20.42 -12.77
CA ASP A 7 13.93 -20.39 -13.07
C ASP A 7 14.21 -19.30 -14.11
N ALA A 8 15.07 -18.35 -13.75
CA ALA A 8 15.41 -17.20 -14.60
C ALA A 8 15.94 -17.59 -15.96
N LYS A 9 16.78 -18.65 -16.06
CA LYS A 9 17.36 -19.11 -17.33
C LYS A 9 16.30 -19.75 -18.24
N VAL A 10 15.36 -20.48 -17.63
CA VAL A 10 14.27 -21.09 -18.38
C VAL A 10 13.32 -20.01 -18.90
N LEU A 11 13.04 -18.99 -18.08
CA LEU A 11 12.22 -17.84 -18.46
C LEU A 11 12.87 -17.07 -19.63
N ASP A 12 14.15 -16.69 -19.51
CA ASP A 12 14.91 -15.98 -20.56
C ASP A 12 14.87 -16.75 -21.89
N LYS A 13 15.22 -18.04 -21.84
CA LYS A 13 15.19 -18.89 -23.04
C LYS A 13 13.80 -18.98 -23.67
N TYR A 14 12.76 -19.07 -22.86
CA TYR A 14 11.39 -19.12 -23.34
C TYR A 14 11.00 -17.82 -24.05
N ILE A 15 11.25 -16.67 -23.44
CA ILE A 15 10.89 -15.37 -24.01
C ILE A 15 11.65 -15.15 -25.32
N ARG A 16 12.98 -15.37 -25.34
CA ARG A 16 13.79 -15.25 -26.57
C ARG A 16 13.33 -16.18 -27.68
N SER A 17 12.83 -17.36 -27.35
CA SER A 17 12.28 -18.29 -28.36
C SER A 17 10.99 -17.81 -29.02
N LYS A 18 10.31 -16.80 -28.43
CA LYS A 18 9.10 -16.18 -28.96
C LYS A 18 9.38 -14.95 -29.83
N VAL A 19 10.54 -14.39 -29.71
CA VAL A 19 11.00 -13.26 -30.54
C VAL A 19 11.63 -13.83 -31.81
N THR A 20 10.85 -13.86 -32.91
CA THR A 20 11.20 -14.58 -34.12
C THR A 20 11.59 -13.65 -35.28
N ASP A 21 11.35 -12.35 -35.16
CA ASP A 21 11.65 -11.33 -36.18
C ASP A 21 12.12 -10.02 -35.50
N LYS A 22 12.16 -8.94 -36.30
CA LYS A 22 12.61 -7.60 -35.83
C LYS A 22 11.46 -6.67 -35.43
N GLU A 23 10.22 -7.15 -35.45
CA GLU A 23 9.08 -6.35 -35.00
C GLU A 23 9.16 -6.11 -33.49
N MET A 24 8.43 -5.08 -33.01
CA MET A 24 8.39 -4.74 -31.59
C MET A 24 7.58 -5.77 -30.80
N TYR A 25 8.18 -6.33 -29.78
CA TYR A 25 7.54 -7.26 -28.83
C TYR A 25 7.29 -6.57 -27.50
N TYR A 26 6.06 -6.63 -27.03
CA TYR A 26 5.66 -6.17 -25.70
C TYR A 26 5.61 -7.38 -24.76
N ILE A 27 6.47 -7.39 -23.75
CA ILE A 27 6.64 -8.49 -22.82
C ILE A 27 6.04 -8.07 -21.49
N ILE A 28 4.99 -8.75 -21.05
CA ILE A 28 4.31 -8.47 -19.77
C ILE A 28 4.57 -9.64 -18.82
N LEU A 29 5.25 -9.36 -17.71
CA LEU A 29 5.60 -10.34 -16.68
C LEU A 29 4.91 -9.97 -15.37
N ASP A 30 3.97 -10.78 -14.97
CA ASP A 30 3.21 -10.57 -13.75
C ASP A 30 3.88 -11.26 -12.57
N GLU A 31 3.95 -10.58 -11.41
CA GLU A 31 4.59 -11.07 -10.17
C GLU A 31 6.03 -11.57 -10.38
N ILE A 32 6.83 -10.81 -11.13
CA ILE A 32 8.18 -11.21 -11.55
C ILE A 32 9.12 -11.50 -10.37
N GLN A 33 8.87 -10.91 -9.19
CA GLN A 33 9.66 -11.15 -7.97
C GLN A 33 9.59 -12.61 -7.47
N LEU A 34 8.71 -13.42 -8.03
CA LEU A 34 8.67 -14.86 -7.77
C LEU A 34 9.80 -15.63 -8.50
N VAL A 35 10.47 -14.99 -9.44
CA VAL A 35 11.59 -15.57 -10.20
C VAL A 35 12.90 -15.17 -9.55
N ASP A 36 13.63 -16.13 -9.01
CA ASP A 36 14.95 -15.86 -8.43
C ASP A 36 15.93 -15.38 -9.52
N GLY A 37 16.56 -14.20 -9.29
CA GLY A 37 17.50 -13.60 -10.24
C GLY A 37 16.83 -12.98 -11.47
N PHE A 38 15.55 -12.57 -11.35
CA PHE A 38 14.81 -11.91 -12.44
C PHE A 38 15.51 -10.65 -12.95
N GLU A 39 16.26 -9.95 -12.11
CA GLU A 39 17.02 -8.74 -12.44
C GLU A 39 18.00 -9.02 -13.60
N TYR A 40 18.64 -10.19 -13.56
CA TYR A 40 19.55 -10.60 -14.63
C TYR A 40 18.81 -10.75 -15.96
N VAL A 41 17.61 -11.36 -15.95
CA VAL A 41 16.78 -11.55 -17.14
C VAL A 41 16.33 -10.21 -17.70
N LEU A 42 15.81 -9.33 -16.85
CA LEU A 42 15.34 -8.00 -17.27
C LEU A 42 16.50 -7.15 -17.81
N ASN A 43 17.66 -7.15 -17.15
CA ASN A 43 18.85 -6.47 -17.67
C ASN A 43 19.25 -6.98 -19.06
N GLY A 44 19.12 -8.30 -19.30
CA GLY A 44 19.38 -8.88 -20.62
C GLY A 44 18.44 -8.34 -21.70
N PHE A 45 17.17 -8.11 -21.38
CA PHE A 45 16.20 -7.58 -22.35
C PHE A 45 16.39 -6.09 -22.65
N LEU A 46 16.94 -5.31 -21.72
CA LEU A 46 17.23 -3.89 -21.96
C LEU A 46 18.25 -3.62 -23.08
N TYR A 47 19.00 -4.63 -23.50
CA TYR A 47 19.90 -4.52 -24.65
C TYR A 47 19.24 -4.83 -26.02
N GLU A 48 18.02 -5.39 -25.96
CA GLU A 48 17.27 -5.74 -27.17
C GLU A 48 16.41 -4.54 -27.60
N ARG A 49 16.64 -4.08 -28.84
CA ARG A 49 15.97 -2.86 -29.37
C ARG A 49 14.50 -3.06 -29.73
N ASN A 50 14.09 -4.31 -29.90
CA ASN A 50 12.75 -4.70 -30.31
C ASN A 50 11.96 -5.38 -29.17
N MET A 51 12.37 -5.17 -27.92
CA MET A 51 11.64 -5.62 -26.73
C MET A 51 11.29 -4.44 -25.84
N ASP A 52 10.01 -4.31 -25.51
CA ASP A 52 9.52 -3.40 -24.49
C ASP A 52 8.93 -4.23 -23.33
N VAL A 53 9.46 -4.05 -22.11
CA VAL A 53 9.21 -4.97 -21.02
C VAL A 53 8.46 -4.28 -19.89
N TYR A 54 7.32 -4.82 -19.55
CA TYR A 54 6.47 -4.39 -18.45
C TYR A 54 6.45 -5.47 -17.37
N VAL A 55 6.73 -5.09 -16.15
CA VAL A 55 6.75 -6.01 -15.02
C VAL A 55 5.82 -5.53 -13.93
N THR A 56 5.15 -6.45 -13.25
CA THR A 56 4.36 -6.14 -12.06
C THR A 56 4.96 -6.78 -10.82
N GLY A 57 4.66 -6.18 -9.68
CA GLY A 57 4.97 -6.73 -8.38
C GLY A 57 4.05 -6.15 -7.32
N SER A 58 3.57 -6.97 -6.42
CA SER A 58 2.54 -6.63 -5.45
C SER A 58 3.08 -5.96 -4.16
N ASN A 59 4.37 -5.59 -4.09
CA ASN A 59 4.91 -4.89 -2.94
C ASN A 59 6.08 -3.95 -3.28
N SER A 60 6.39 -3.04 -2.34
CA SER A 60 7.45 -2.05 -2.50
C SER A 60 8.87 -2.62 -2.44
N LYS A 61 9.07 -3.86 -1.96
CA LYS A 61 10.38 -4.53 -2.06
C LYS A 61 10.79 -4.75 -3.50
N PHE A 62 9.81 -4.91 -4.40
CA PHE A 62 10.03 -4.90 -5.83
C PHE A 62 10.55 -3.55 -6.34
N LEU A 63 10.27 -2.48 -5.60
CA LEU A 63 10.70 -1.11 -5.85
C LEU A 63 11.86 -0.69 -4.93
N SER A 64 12.51 -1.67 -4.28
CA SER A 64 13.63 -1.38 -3.40
C SER A 64 14.71 -0.61 -4.16
N ASN A 65 15.45 0.23 -3.42
CA ASN A 65 16.60 0.95 -3.97
C ASN A 65 17.56 0.03 -4.74
N ASP A 66 17.58 -1.26 -4.41
CA ASP A 66 18.39 -2.27 -5.06
C ASP A 66 17.97 -2.49 -6.52
N ILE A 67 16.65 -2.57 -6.80
CA ILE A 67 16.14 -2.71 -8.17
C ILE A 67 16.31 -1.41 -8.94
N ILE A 68 15.97 -0.26 -8.36
CA ILE A 68 16.20 1.05 -8.99
C ILE A 68 17.70 1.24 -9.29
N THR A 69 18.56 0.82 -8.37
CA THR A 69 20.01 0.88 -8.52
C THR A 69 20.50 -0.10 -9.58
N GLU A 70 19.97 -1.31 -9.63
CA GLU A 70 20.31 -2.33 -10.61
C GLU A 70 19.96 -1.88 -12.04
N PHE A 71 18.77 -1.31 -12.23
CA PHE A 71 18.35 -0.78 -13.53
C PHE A 71 18.92 0.60 -13.85
N ARG A 72 19.57 1.29 -12.90
CA ARG A 72 20.30 2.56 -13.11
C ARG A 72 19.50 3.62 -13.87
N GLY A 73 18.21 3.77 -13.56
CA GLY A 73 17.32 4.72 -14.24
C GLY A 73 16.91 4.33 -15.66
N ARG A 74 17.03 3.05 -16.03
CA ARG A 74 16.61 2.52 -17.34
C ARG A 74 15.19 1.96 -17.32
N GLY A 75 14.33 2.47 -16.48
CA GLY A 75 12.93 2.07 -16.40
C GLY A 75 12.13 3.12 -15.66
N ASP A 76 10.83 3.18 -15.97
CA ASP A 76 9.87 4.05 -15.31
C ASP A 76 8.97 3.25 -14.38
N GLN A 77 8.63 3.85 -13.26
CA GLN A 77 7.71 3.27 -12.29
C GLN A 77 6.32 3.83 -12.46
N ILE A 78 5.34 2.94 -12.62
CA ILE A 78 3.93 3.29 -12.61
C ILE A 78 3.29 2.71 -11.34
N ARG A 79 2.85 3.58 -10.43
CA ARG A 79 2.10 3.17 -9.25
C ARG A 79 0.62 3.12 -9.59
N VAL A 80 0.01 1.95 -9.42
CA VAL A 80 -1.43 1.76 -9.58
C VAL A 80 -2.11 1.93 -8.21
N PHE A 81 -3.05 2.87 -8.14
CA PHE A 81 -3.85 3.13 -6.94
C PHE A 81 -5.23 2.48 -7.07
N PRO A 82 -5.97 2.28 -5.95
CA PRO A 82 -7.42 2.12 -6.03
C PRO A 82 -8.06 3.26 -6.81
N LEU A 83 -9.25 3.07 -7.34
CA LEU A 83 -9.97 4.11 -8.08
C LEU A 83 -10.11 5.38 -7.23
N SER A 84 -9.81 6.52 -7.80
CA SER A 84 -10.22 7.82 -7.25
C SER A 84 -11.75 7.93 -7.25
N PHE A 85 -12.30 8.85 -6.47
CA PHE A 85 -13.76 9.02 -6.47
C PHE A 85 -14.30 9.40 -7.86
N SER A 86 -13.55 10.15 -8.64
CA SER A 86 -13.95 10.52 -10.00
C SER A 86 -14.03 9.30 -10.94
N GLU A 87 -13.04 8.40 -10.85
CA GLU A 87 -13.03 7.16 -11.63
C GLU A 87 -14.13 6.20 -11.15
N TYR A 88 -14.31 6.08 -9.84
CA TYR A 88 -15.39 5.29 -9.23
C TYR A 88 -16.76 5.76 -9.72
N LEU A 89 -17.03 7.08 -9.65
CA LEU A 89 -18.28 7.69 -10.08
C LEU A 89 -18.55 7.47 -11.58
N SER A 90 -17.52 7.47 -12.41
CA SER A 90 -17.66 7.25 -13.86
C SER A 90 -18.16 5.86 -14.22
N CYS A 91 -17.99 4.89 -13.31
CA CYS A 91 -18.41 3.49 -13.46
C CYS A 91 -19.58 3.09 -12.55
N TYR A 92 -20.09 4.03 -11.73
CA TYR A 92 -21.16 3.75 -10.78
C TYR A 92 -22.53 3.94 -11.44
N ASP A 93 -23.42 2.96 -11.21
CA ASP A 93 -24.82 3.02 -11.69
C ASP A 93 -25.72 3.62 -10.59
N GLY A 94 -25.80 4.94 -10.55
CA GLY A 94 -26.54 5.69 -9.53
C GLY A 94 -26.16 7.16 -9.50
N ASP A 95 -26.70 7.89 -8.55
CA ASP A 95 -26.38 9.31 -8.42
C ASP A 95 -25.05 9.54 -7.66
N LYS A 96 -24.56 10.77 -7.72
CA LYS A 96 -23.29 11.18 -7.10
C LYS A 96 -23.28 10.98 -5.57
N TYR A 97 -24.41 11.17 -4.91
CA TYR A 97 -24.49 11.10 -3.45
C TYR A 97 -24.51 9.65 -2.98
N GLU A 98 -25.21 8.79 -3.71
CA GLU A 98 -25.18 7.33 -3.51
C GLU A 98 -23.78 6.78 -3.77
N ALA A 99 -23.15 7.17 -4.90
CA ALA A 99 -21.76 6.80 -5.21
C ALA A 99 -20.79 7.24 -4.11
N TRP A 100 -20.98 8.45 -3.57
CA TRP A 100 -20.14 8.95 -2.48
C TRP A 100 -20.29 8.15 -1.19
N ALA A 101 -21.53 7.87 -0.78
CA ALA A 101 -21.81 7.07 0.41
C ALA A 101 -21.22 5.65 0.29
N ASP A 102 -21.33 5.06 -0.89
CA ASP A 102 -20.78 3.75 -1.20
C ASP A 102 -19.23 3.78 -1.19
N TYR A 103 -18.63 4.75 -1.84
CA TYR A 103 -17.19 4.94 -1.88
C TYR A 103 -16.55 5.15 -0.51
N VAL A 104 -17.14 5.99 0.35
CA VAL A 104 -16.67 6.22 1.73
C VAL A 104 -16.78 4.96 2.57
N THR A 105 -17.75 4.11 2.29
CA THR A 105 -18.00 2.88 3.03
C THR A 105 -17.13 1.72 2.53
N TYR A 106 -17.07 1.50 1.21
CA TYR A 106 -16.48 0.30 0.62
C TYR A 106 -15.19 0.56 -0.18
N GLY A 107 -14.77 1.82 -0.32
CA GLY A 107 -13.52 2.17 -0.97
C GLY A 107 -13.56 2.16 -2.50
N GLY A 108 -12.38 2.27 -3.09
CA GLY A 108 -12.17 2.39 -4.54
C GLY A 108 -11.60 1.13 -5.21
N LEU A 109 -11.65 -0.03 -4.58
CA LEU A 109 -11.20 -1.26 -5.25
C LEU A 109 -12.16 -1.63 -6.39
N PRO A 110 -11.67 -1.84 -7.63
CA PRO A 110 -12.52 -1.97 -8.81
C PRO A 110 -13.60 -3.06 -8.72
N LEU A 111 -13.31 -4.19 -8.09
CA LEU A 111 -14.27 -5.29 -7.96
C LEU A 111 -15.45 -4.96 -7.04
N ILE A 112 -15.39 -3.91 -6.22
CA ILE A 112 -16.53 -3.43 -5.42
C ILE A 112 -17.70 -3.05 -6.32
N LEU A 113 -17.43 -2.38 -7.45
CA LEU A 113 -18.46 -1.98 -8.41
C LEU A 113 -19.24 -3.16 -9.02
N SER A 114 -18.66 -4.34 -9.01
CA SER A 114 -19.32 -5.58 -9.50
C SER A 114 -20.22 -6.25 -8.46
N LYS A 115 -20.12 -5.86 -7.18
CA LYS A 115 -20.90 -6.43 -6.08
C LYS A 115 -22.25 -5.72 -5.95
N LYS A 116 -23.32 -6.50 -5.78
CA LYS A 116 -24.67 -5.96 -5.80
C LYS A 116 -25.22 -5.61 -4.43
N THR A 117 -24.78 -6.31 -3.40
CA THR A 117 -25.27 -6.08 -2.03
C THR A 117 -24.16 -5.66 -1.07
N ASP A 118 -24.54 -5.01 0.02
CA ASP A 118 -23.62 -4.58 1.07
C ASP A 118 -22.92 -5.76 1.72
N GLU A 119 -23.61 -6.92 1.83
CA GLU A 119 -23.05 -8.15 2.34
C GLU A 119 -21.94 -8.66 1.42
N GLU A 120 -22.17 -8.67 0.10
CA GLU A 120 -21.16 -9.11 -0.89
C GLU A 120 -19.94 -8.20 -0.87
N LYS A 121 -20.13 -6.87 -0.79
CA LYS A 121 -19.05 -5.88 -0.70
C LYS A 121 -18.24 -6.08 0.59
N SER A 122 -18.94 -6.18 1.73
CA SER A 122 -18.33 -6.36 3.04
C SER A 122 -17.55 -7.66 3.13
N GLN A 123 -18.13 -8.76 2.64
CA GLN A 123 -17.48 -10.07 2.66
C GLN A 123 -16.25 -10.07 1.76
N TYR A 124 -16.36 -9.55 0.54
CA TYR A 124 -15.23 -9.44 -0.39
C TYR A 124 -14.04 -8.69 0.22
N LEU A 125 -14.28 -7.54 0.85
CA LEU A 125 -13.22 -6.74 1.47
C LEU A 125 -12.55 -7.45 2.65
N LYS A 126 -13.34 -8.16 3.49
CA LYS A 126 -12.82 -8.93 4.62
C LYS A 126 -11.95 -10.10 4.14
N ASP A 127 -12.43 -10.84 3.15
CA ASP A 127 -11.71 -11.98 2.60
C ASP A 127 -10.43 -11.52 1.89
N LEU A 128 -10.51 -10.47 1.08
CA LEU A 128 -9.36 -9.90 0.40
C LEU A 128 -8.29 -9.44 1.42
N PHE A 129 -8.73 -8.76 2.48
CA PHE A 129 -7.80 -8.28 3.49
C PHE A 129 -7.10 -9.44 4.21
N LYS A 130 -7.84 -10.44 4.64
CA LYS A 130 -7.32 -11.58 5.39
C LYS A 130 -6.51 -12.53 4.52
N GLU A 131 -7.09 -13.00 3.42
CA GLU A 131 -6.53 -14.09 2.62
C GLU A 131 -5.47 -13.61 1.62
N THR A 132 -5.48 -12.33 1.25
CA THR A 132 -4.51 -11.77 0.33
C THR A 132 -3.46 -10.94 1.06
N TYR A 133 -3.85 -9.82 1.68
CA TYR A 133 -2.88 -8.89 2.24
C TYR A 133 -2.15 -9.45 3.46
N ILE A 134 -2.88 -9.90 4.49
CA ILE A 134 -2.23 -10.41 5.72
C ILE A 134 -1.43 -11.68 5.44
N LYS A 135 -2.00 -12.61 4.70
CA LYS A 135 -1.32 -13.85 4.34
C LYS A 135 -0.04 -13.60 3.54
N ASP A 136 -0.09 -12.70 2.56
CA ASP A 136 1.07 -12.32 1.76
C ASP A 136 2.20 -11.71 2.62
N ILE A 137 1.87 -10.82 3.56
CA ILE A 137 2.85 -10.24 4.49
C ILE A 137 3.47 -11.34 5.37
N VAL A 138 2.65 -12.25 5.90
CA VAL A 138 3.09 -13.34 6.78
C VAL A 138 4.02 -14.28 6.03
N ASP A 139 3.61 -14.75 4.87
CA ASP A 139 4.36 -15.73 4.07
C ASP A 139 5.70 -15.16 3.57
N ARG A 140 5.69 -13.93 3.06
CA ARG A 140 6.91 -13.28 2.53
C ARG A 140 7.93 -12.89 3.58
N ASN A 141 7.49 -12.54 4.77
CA ASN A 141 8.37 -12.05 5.83
C ASN A 141 8.60 -13.08 6.94
N ASN A 142 8.10 -14.32 6.79
CA ASN A 142 8.19 -15.39 7.77
C ASN A 142 7.74 -14.94 9.17
N ILE A 143 6.60 -14.22 9.24
CA ILE A 143 6.09 -13.67 10.49
C ILE A 143 5.55 -14.78 11.37
N SER A 144 6.13 -14.98 12.54
CA SER A 144 5.68 -15.97 13.52
C SER A 144 4.53 -15.47 14.41
N ARG A 145 4.50 -14.17 14.73
CA ARG A 145 3.48 -13.55 15.59
C ARG A 145 2.45 -12.80 14.75
N VAL A 146 1.58 -13.58 14.09
CA VAL A 146 0.48 -13.04 13.26
C VAL A 146 -0.53 -12.25 14.10
N ASP A 147 -0.75 -12.65 15.35
CA ASP A 147 -1.59 -11.97 16.33
C ASP A 147 -1.13 -10.53 16.60
N ILE A 148 0.17 -10.30 16.67
CA ILE A 148 0.75 -8.97 16.85
C ILE A 148 0.59 -8.13 15.59
N LEU A 149 0.87 -8.71 14.42
CA LEU A 149 0.67 -8.03 13.14
C LEU A 149 -0.79 -7.57 12.99
N ASP A 150 -1.73 -8.46 13.24
CA ASP A 150 -3.17 -8.21 13.22
C ASP A 150 -3.57 -7.07 14.18
N SER A 151 -3.01 -7.09 15.38
CA SER A 151 -3.27 -6.06 16.39
C SER A 151 -2.72 -4.70 15.97
N ILE A 152 -1.53 -4.65 15.36
CA ILE A 152 -0.95 -3.40 14.82
C ILE A 152 -1.86 -2.84 13.73
N VAL A 153 -2.32 -3.68 12.80
CA VAL A 153 -3.23 -3.25 11.73
C VAL A 153 -4.54 -2.69 12.30
N ASN A 154 -5.12 -3.34 13.34
CA ASN A 154 -6.31 -2.83 14.03
C ASN A 154 -6.06 -1.47 14.68
N MET A 155 -4.91 -1.29 15.33
CA MET A 155 -4.53 -0.02 15.94
C MET A 155 -4.40 1.09 14.88
N LEU A 156 -3.76 0.80 13.74
CA LEU A 156 -3.65 1.75 12.63
C LEU A 156 -5.04 2.09 12.05
N ALA A 157 -5.90 1.09 11.86
CA ALA A 157 -7.25 1.29 11.36
C ALA A 157 -8.11 2.16 12.30
N SER A 158 -8.01 1.93 13.62
CA SER A 158 -8.74 2.71 14.64
C SER A 158 -8.18 4.12 14.82
N SER A 159 -6.91 4.36 14.46
CA SER A 159 -6.24 5.65 14.62
C SER A 159 -5.91 6.34 13.30
N VAL A 160 -6.60 5.98 12.21
CA VAL A 160 -6.39 6.59 10.90
C VAL A 160 -6.48 8.12 10.99
N GLY A 161 -5.57 8.82 10.33
CA GLY A 161 -5.49 10.29 10.41
C GLY A 161 -5.02 10.86 11.76
N SER A 162 -4.83 10.03 12.79
CA SER A 162 -4.33 10.47 14.10
C SER A 162 -2.82 10.35 14.20
N LEU A 163 -2.21 11.21 15.02
CA LEU A 163 -0.78 11.17 15.29
C LEU A 163 -0.41 9.93 16.11
N THR A 164 0.47 9.10 15.57
CA THR A 164 1.01 7.93 16.25
C THR A 164 2.51 7.77 16.00
N ASN A 165 3.14 6.86 16.72
CA ASN A 165 4.53 6.48 16.51
C ASN A 165 4.75 5.04 16.99
N PRO A 166 5.84 4.38 16.54
CA PRO A 166 6.14 3.01 16.95
C PRO A 166 6.25 2.83 18.47
N GLN A 167 6.75 3.83 19.20
CA GLN A 167 6.87 3.77 20.65
C GLN A 167 5.51 3.76 21.35
N LYS A 168 4.54 4.54 20.85
CA LYS A 168 3.16 4.53 21.37
C LYS A 168 2.50 3.15 21.18
N ILE A 169 2.68 2.55 20.00
CA ILE A 169 2.20 1.21 19.69
C ILE A 169 2.86 0.19 20.63
N TYR A 170 4.18 0.21 20.75
CA TYR A 170 4.94 -0.65 21.64
C TYR A 170 4.46 -0.56 23.09
N ASN A 171 4.29 0.66 23.62
CA ASN A 171 3.82 0.88 24.98
C ASN A 171 2.41 0.31 25.23
N SER A 172 1.52 0.39 24.22
CA SER A 172 0.20 -0.23 24.29
C SER A 172 0.27 -1.75 24.43
N PHE A 173 1.14 -2.42 23.68
CA PHE A 173 1.36 -3.87 23.83
C PHE A 173 1.94 -4.21 25.21
N LYS A 174 2.92 -3.45 25.66
CA LYS A 174 3.58 -3.67 26.92
C LYS A 174 2.61 -3.51 28.11
N SER A 175 1.71 -2.53 28.06
CA SER A 175 0.66 -2.35 29.09
C SER A 175 -0.36 -3.49 29.09
N ASN A 176 -0.56 -4.16 27.95
CA ASN A 176 -1.44 -5.32 27.81
C ASN A 176 -0.75 -6.67 28.14
N GLY A 177 0.48 -6.64 28.66
CA GLY A 177 1.19 -7.83 29.14
C GLY A 177 2.15 -8.50 28.15
N GLU A 178 2.32 -7.95 26.93
CA GLU A 178 3.26 -8.45 25.93
C GLU A 178 4.71 -8.05 26.27
N LYS A 179 5.35 -8.84 27.16
CA LYS A 179 6.68 -8.51 27.69
C LYS A 179 7.84 -8.81 26.72
N GLU A 180 7.67 -9.81 25.85
CA GLU A 180 8.70 -10.28 24.92
C GLU A 180 8.78 -9.50 23.61
N LEU A 181 7.79 -8.64 23.36
CA LEU A 181 7.76 -7.83 22.16
C LEU A 181 8.80 -6.71 22.22
N SER A 182 9.55 -6.51 21.15
CA SER A 182 10.55 -5.44 21.04
C SER A 182 10.04 -4.28 20.18
N LEU A 183 10.60 -3.07 20.40
CA LEU A 183 10.34 -1.92 19.54
C LEU A 183 10.81 -2.18 18.09
N ASN A 184 11.91 -2.94 17.93
CA ASN A 184 12.41 -3.32 16.61
C ASN A 184 11.41 -4.20 15.85
N THR A 185 10.72 -5.11 16.55
CA THR A 185 9.65 -5.93 15.95
C THR A 185 8.48 -5.08 15.50
N ILE A 186 8.08 -4.08 16.30
CA ILE A 186 7.03 -3.13 15.91
C ILE A 186 7.44 -2.35 14.66
N ASN A 187 8.65 -1.82 14.61
CA ASN A 187 9.15 -1.10 13.44
C ASN A 187 9.20 -1.98 12.18
N LEU A 188 9.62 -3.24 12.33
CA LEU A 188 9.64 -4.20 11.24
C LEU A 188 8.21 -4.50 10.71
N TYR A 189 7.25 -4.72 11.60
CA TYR A 189 5.88 -5.00 11.19
C TYR A 189 5.21 -3.79 10.54
N LEU A 190 5.44 -2.59 11.07
CA LEU A 190 4.97 -1.35 10.44
C LEU A 190 5.55 -1.21 9.02
N LYS A 191 6.85 -1.45 8.87
CA LYS A 191 7.48 -1.44 7.55
C LYS A 191 6.87 -2.48 6.61
N ASN A 192 6.63 -3.70 7.07
CA ASN A 192 6.01 -4.74 6.23
C ASN A 192 4.58 -4.38 5.80
N ILE A 193 3.81 -3.69 6.65
CA ILE A 193 2.46 -3.19 6.34
C ILE A 193 2.53 -2.06 5.29
N GLU A 194 3.51 -1.15 5.42
CA GLU A 194 3.79 -0.10 4.42
C GLU A 194 4.23 -0.72 3.08
N ASP A 195 5.16 -1.68 3.14
CA ASP A 195 5.70 -2.38 1.97
C ASP A 195 4.64 -3.19 1.20
N ALA A 196 3.59 -3.65 1.87
CA ALA A 196 2.44 -4.31 1.26
C ALA A 196 1.38 -3.33 0.73
N PHE A 197 1.67 -2.03 0.72
CA PHE A 197 0.75 -0.97 0.28
C PHE A 197 -0.60 -0.94 1.01
N ILE A 198 -0.68 -1.47 2.24
CA ILE A 198 -1.89 -1.37 3.05
C ILE A 198 -2.07 0.05 3.57
N VAL A 199 -0.98 0.65 4.04
CA VAL A 199 -0.96 2.03 4.53
C VAL A 199 0.17 2.83 3.90
N ASN A 200 -0.04 4.13 3.81
CA ASN A 200 0.99 5.12 3.55
C ASN A 200 1.31 5.86 4.84
N LYS A 201 2.59 6.05 5.10
CA LYS A 201 3.08 6.89 6.18
C LYS A 201 3.27 8.32 5.68
N SER A 202 2.70 9.30 6.38
CA SER A 202 2.91 10.72 6.13
C SER A 202 3.68 11.37 7.27
N LEU A 203 4.77 12.03 6.92
CA LEU A 203 5.60 12.75 7.87
C LEU A 203 4.96 14.08 8.24
N ARG A 204 5.40 14.65 9.37
CA ARG A 204 5.02 16.01 9.74
C ARG A 204 6.04 17.00 9.20
N TYR A 205 5.55 18.10 8.66
CA TYR A 205 6.36 19.21 8.22
C TYR A 205 6.05 20.44 9.05
N ASP A 206 7.05 20.95 9.78
CA ASP A 206 6.96 22.22 10.51
C ASP A 206 7.07 23.37 9.50
N ILE A 207 5.93 24.02 9.22
CA ILE A 207 5.85 25.08 8.21
C ILE A 207 6.68 26.30 8.61
N LYS A 208 6.72 26.64 9.91
CA LYS A 208 7.50 27.77 10.42
C LYS A 208 8.99 27.45 10.53
N GLY A 209 9.31 26.27 11.07
CA GLY A 209 10.69 25.81 11.26
C GLY A 209 11.33 25.25 9.98
N LYS A 210 10.55 25.09 8.90
CA LYS A 210 10.99 24.56 7.58
C LYS A 210 11.77 23.25 7.70
N LYS A 211 11.26 22.31 8.52
CA LYS A 211 11.91 21.03 8.79
C LYS A 211 10.91 19.90 8.92
N TYR A 212 11.34 18.70 8.56
CA TYR A 212 10.58 17.49 8.82
C TYR A 212 10.68 17.06 10.28
N ILE A 213 9.53 16.64 10.82
CA ILE A 213 9.43 16.03 12.14
C ILE A 213 9.09 14.56 11.91
N GLN A 214 10.05 13.68 12.22
CA GLN A 214 9.89 12.24 11.92
C GLN A 214 8.85 11.55 12.80
N THR A 215 8.64 12.02 14.04
CA THR A 215 7.70 11.42 14.98
C THR A 215 7.05 12.48 15.88
N PRO A 216 5.76 12.36 16.21
CA PRO A 216 4.79 11.39 15.69
C PRO A 216 4.40 11.69 14.24
N GLN A 217 3.89 10.67 13.54
CA GLN A 217 3.47 10.71 12.14
C GLN A 217 2.02 10.27 12.00
N LYS A 218 1.43 10.38 10.81
CA LYS A 218 0.11 9.83 10.50
C LYS A 218 0.24 8.65 9.55
N TYR A 219 -0.72 7.73 9.64
CA TYR A 219 -0.89 6.62 8.71
C TYR A 219 -2.25 6.72 8.05
N TYR A 220 -2.29 6.53 6.73
CA TYR A 220 -3.50 6.52 5.92
C TYR A 220 -3.59 5.21 5.18
N PHE A 221 -4.76 4.58 5.22
CA PHE A 221 -5.00 3.38 4.42
C PHE A 221 -5.03 3.74 2.93
N THR A 222 -4.44 2.90 2.10
CA THR A 222 -4.45 3.08 0.64
C THR A 222 -5.85 2.93 0.05
N ASP A 223 -6.70 2.15 0.73
CA ASP A 223 -8.12 2.04 0.42
C ASP A 223 -8.95 2.11 1.70
N ILE A 224 -9.98 2.97 1.69
CA ILE A 224 -10.80 3.20 2.89
C ILE A 224 -11.73 2.01 3.18
N GLY A 225 -12.16 1.28 2.16
CA GLY A 225 -12.98 0.08 2.32
C GLY A 225 -12.23 -1.03 3.05
N LEU A 226 -10.94 -1.22 2.76
CA LEU A 226 -10.08 -2.14 3.50
C LEU A 226 -9.96 -1.75 4.99
N ARG A 227 -9.79 -0.45 5.28
CA ARG A 227 -9.79 0.06 6.67
C ARG A 227 -11.12 -0.24 7.36
N ASN A 228 -12.24 0.06 6.71
CA ASN A 228 -13.57 -0.15 7.27
C ASN A 228 -13.88 -1.63 7.49
N ALA A 229 -13.52 -2.49 6.54
CA ALA A 229 -13.66 -3.95 6.66
C ALA A 229 -12.88 -4.50 7.86
N ARG A 230 -11.67 -3.97 8.12
CA ARG A 230 -10.85 -4.35 9.27
C ARG A 230 -11.53 -4.08 10.60
N LEU A 231 -12.32 -3.02 10.69
CA LEU A 231 -13.09 -2.64 11.88
C LEU A 231 -14.54 -3.12 11.82
N ASN A 232 -14.86 -4.09 10.96
CA ASN A 232 -16.23 -4.58 10.75
C ASN A 232 -17.25 -3.46 10.48
N PHE A 233 -16.83 -2.38 9.79
CA PHE A 233 -17.66 -1.21 9.44
C PHE A 233 -18.28 -0.48 10.64
N ARG A 234 -17.68 -0.57 11.83
CA ARG A 234 -18.25 -0.03 13.08
C ARG A 234 -17.77 1.37 13.44
N GLN A 235 -16.55 1.74 13.07
CA GLN A 235 -15.96 3.04 13.45
C GLN A 235 -15.87 3.93 12.20
N GLN A 236 -16.91 4.71 11.96
CA GLN A 236 -16.99 5.63 10.83
C GLN A 236 -16.94 7.09 11.34
N GLU A 237 -15.76 7.52 11.76
CA GLU A 237 -15.51 8.92 12.12
C GLU A 237 -15.30 9.72 10.83
N GLU A 238 -16.32 10.43 10.36
CA GLU A 238 -16.35 11.12 9.08
C GLU A 238 -15.12 11.99 8.83
N SER A 239 -14.66 12.75 9.82
CA SER A 239 -13.50 13.64 9.67
C SER A 239 -12.21 12.88 9.35
N HIS A 240 -11.98 11.74 10.00
CA HIS A 240 -10.81 10.90 9.77
C HIS A 240 -10.89 10.14 8.45
N LEU A 241 -12.08 9.65 8.09
CA LEU A 241 -12.30 9.00 6.79
C LEU A 241 -12.10 10.01 5.65
N MET A 242 -12.67 11.21 5.78
CA MET A 242 -12.51 12.28 4.81
C MET A 242 -11.04 12.68 4.65
N GLU A 243 -10.30 12.83 5.75
CA GLU A 243 -8.87 13.13 5.71
C GLU A 243 -8.10 12.05 4.95
N ASN A 244 -8.40 10.77 5.20
CA ASN A 244 -7.76 9.66 4.48
C ASN A 244 -8.08 9.68 2.98
N ILE A 245 -9.33 9.93 2.61
CA ILE A 245 -9.74 10.02 1.21
C ILE A 245 -9.04 11.18 0.52
N ILE A 246 -9.03 12.37 1.13
CA ILE A 246 -8.34 13.56 0.59
C ILE A 246 -6.84 13.28 0.41
N TYR A 247 -6.21 12.63 1.38
CA TYR A 247 -4.80 12.23 1.29
C TYR A 247 -4.56 11.34 0.06
N ASN A 248 -5.36 10.30 -0.13
CA ASN A 248 -5.25 9.40 -1.27
C ASN A 248 -5.52 10.12 -2.60
N GLU A 249 -6.55 10.97 -2.66
CA GLU A 249 -6.89 11.77 -3.83
C GLU A 249 -5.75 12.70 -4.26
N LEU A 250 -5.02 13.28 -3.30
CA LEU A 250 -3.86 14.11 -3.59
C LEU A 250 -2.70 13.27 -4.14
N LEU A 251 -2.45 12.08 -3.58
CA LEU A 251 -1.42 11.16 -4.08
C LEU A 251 -1.70 10.71 -5.51
N VAL A 252 -2.95 10.33 -5.83
CA VAL A 252 -3.36 9.92 -7.19
C VAL A 252 -3.11 11.05 -8.19
N ARG A 253 -3.25 12.31 -7.78
CA ARG A 253 -2.95 13.50 -8.61
C ARG A 253 -1.45 13.84 -8.68
N GLY A 254 -0.59 13.01 -8.09
CA GLY A 254 0.87 13.20 -8.14
C GLY A 254 1.42 14.23 -7.16
N TYR A 255 0.65 14.66 -6.15
CA TYR A 255 1.16 15.55 -5.12
C TYR A 255 1.98 14.79 -4.08
N ASN A 256 3.04 15.43 -3.59
CA ASN A 256 3.73 15.01 -2.37
C ASN A 256 2.95 15.56 -1.17
N VAL A 257 2.46 14.66 -0.31
CA VAL A 257 1.53 15.03 0.77
C VAL A 257 2.17 14.79 2.12
N ASP A 258 2.32 15.88 2.87
CA ASP A 258 2.83 15.89 4.24
C ASP A 258 1.80 16.47 5.21
N VAL A 259 1.91 16.13 6.49
CA VAL A 259 1.06 16.71 7.53
C VAL A 259 1.67 18.03 8.00
N GLY A 260 1.04 19.15 7.64
CA GLY A 260 1.45 20.48 8.06
C GLY A 260 1.31 20.68 9.57
N VAL A 261 2.32 21.27 10.21
CA VAL A 261 2.32 21.65 11.62
C VAL A 261 2.58 23.13 11.76
N VAL A 262 1.71 23.81 12.49
CA VAL A 262 1.89 25.21 12.90
C VAL A 262 1.74 25.28 14.42
N GLU A 263 2.85 25.49 15.12
CA GLU A 263 2.81 25.74 16.56
C GLU A 263 2.39 27.19 16.83
N GLN A 264 1.35 27.35 17.64
CA GLN A 264 0.92 28.66 18.14
C GLN A 264 1.24 28.73 19.64
N ASN A 265 2.15 29.64 19.99
CA ASN A 265 2.38 29.97 21.40
C ASN A 265 1.25 30.89 21.88
N VAL A 266 0.27 30.34 22.54
CA VAL A 266 -0.75 31.13 23.24
C VAL A 266 -0.17 31.50 24.60
N LYS A 267 0.12 32.78 24.84
CA LYS A 267 0.42 33.26 26.19
C LYS A 267 -0.87 33.16 27.01
N ASN A 268 -0.88 32.32 28.01
CA ASN A 268 -1.94 32.35 28.98
C ASN A 268 -1.92 33.72 29.70
N LYS A 269 -3.14 34.24 30.03
CA LYS A 269 -3.30 35.55 30.68
C LYS A 269 -2.64 35.63 32.07
N ASP A 270 -2.19 34.52 32.60
CA ASP A 270 -1.59 34.41 33.94
C ASP A 270 -0.04 34.32 33.94
N GLY A 271 0.61 34.68 32.85
CA GLY A 271 2.08 34.81 32.75
C GLY A 271 2.77 33.63 32.15
#